data_6a19ba3824deef82bf8892bcde1cdbd7
#
_entry.id   6a19ba3824deef82bf8892bcde1cdbd7
#
_cell.length_a   1.000
_cell.length_b   1.000
_cell.length_c   1.000
_cell.angle_alpha   90.00
_cell.angle_beta   90.00
_cell.angle_gamma   90.00
#
_symmetry.space_group_name_H-M   'P 1'
#
loop_
_entity.id
_entity.type
_entity.pdbx_description
1 polymer ?
#
loop_
_entity_poly.entity_id
_entity_poly.type
_entity_poly.pdbx_seq_one_letter_code
_entity_poly.pdbx_strand_id
1 'polypeptide(L)'
;MNLNRPLTHADLLQLKRWNSPTIYNGWEQVTRRNPGGDAFNLEETRDFMPQMGPMIGYALTVVIAPGDPEHRQANPNGWQEYRRYVASVPGPKIVVVQDLDQPRVIGAFWGEVNANIHKALGCVGTITDGAIRDLDEMTNAGFKALARRLCVGHAFAHPVRWNCEVEVFGRKVRPEDLIHADKHGFLVVAPEEQPGLLDAVQFMDANECRTVIATARDTAGRSTEEVCDRLDRATAEFSGNVKARFKRAGEW
;
A
#
# COMPACT_ATOMS: atom_id res chain seq x y z
N MET A 1 20.84 -1.22 16.99
CA MET A 1 19.99 -0.20 16.37
C MET A 1 18.77 0.01 17.26
N ASN A 2 18.27 1.24 17.38
CA ASN A 2 17.07 1.51 18.20
C ASN A 2 15.84 1.16 17.36
N LEU A 3 15.31 -0.05 17.52
CA LEU A 3 14.18 -0.59 16.75
C LEU A 3 12.84 0.11 17.06
N ASN A 4 12.80 1.02 18.03
CA ASN A 4 11.57 1.69 18.48
C ASN A 4 11.46 3.16 18.01
N ARG A 5 12.27 3.61 17.05
CA ARG A 5 12.13 4.96 16.53
C ARG A 5 11.06 5.04 15.43
N PRO A 6 10.35 6.15 15.28
CA PRO A 6 9.47 6.39 14.14
C PRO A 6 10.25 6.32 12.82
N LEU A 7 9.57 5.89 11.75
CA LEU A 7 10.13 5.90 10.40
C LEU A 7 10.37 7.35 9.95
N THR A 8 11.56 7.61 9.44
CA THR A 8 11.90 8.89 8.82
C THR A 8 11.50 8.89 7.35
N HIS A 9 11.49 10.06 6.72
CA HIS A 9 11.28 10.16 5.27
C HIS A 9 12.31 9.32 4.47
N ALA A 10 13.56 9.29 4.92
CA ALA A 10 14.60 8.46 4.31
C ALA A 10 14.31 6.95 4.41
N ASP A 11 13.73 6.50 5.52
CA ASP A 11 13.32 5.11 5.71
C ASP A 11 12.16 4.75 4.75
N LEU A 12 11.19 5.65 4.58
CA LEU A 12 10.10 5.47 3.61
C LEU A 12 10.62 5.37 2.18
N LEU A 13 11.60 6.20 1.80
CA LEU A 13 12.23 6.12 0.49
C LEU A 13 13.01 4.80 0.28
N GLN A 14 13.58 4.22 1.34
CA GLN A 14 14.17 2.89 1.26
C GLN A 14 13.10 1.81 1.09
N LEU A 15 12.05 1.81 1.92
CA LEU A 15 10.93 0.87 1.82
C LEU A 15 10.27 0.91 0.43
N LYS A 16 10.16 2.08 -0.20
CA LYS A 16 9.65 2.23 -1.56
C LYS A 16 10.45 1.47 -2.64
N ARG A 17 11.66 1.01 -2.36
CA ARG A 17 12.50 0.28 -3.33
C ARG A 17 12.06 -1.17 -3.54
N TRP A 18 11.34 -1.75 -2.58
CA TRP A 18 10.82 -3.12 -2.66
C TRP A 18 9.37 -3.14 -3.14
N ASN A 19 8.97 -4.27 -3.69
CA ASN A 19 7.56 -4.54 -3.98
C ASN A 19 6.78 -4.87 -2.70
N SER A 20 5.44 -4.82 -2.79
CA SER A 20 4.58 -5.08 -1.62
C SER A 20 4.75 -6.49 -1.03
N PRO A 21 4.95 -7.57 -1.79
CA PRO A 21 5.28 -8.88 -1.24
C PRO A 21 6.55 -8.90 -0.38
N THR A 22 7.62 -8.24 -0.81
CA THR A 22 8.85 -8.16 0.00
C THR A 22 8.64 -7.36 1.29
N ILE A 23 7.84 -6.27 1.24
CA ILE A 23 7.46 -5.54 2.45
C ILE A 23 6.64 -6.44 3.38
N TYR A 24 5.72 -7.24 2.84
CA TYR A 24 4.92 -8.19 3.59
C TYR A 24 5.80 -9.21 4.34
N ASN A 25 6.80 -9.79 3.69
CA ASN A 25 7.72 -10.75 4.34
C ASN A 25 8.44 -10.13 5.56
N GLY A 26 8.82 -8.85 5.46
CA GLY A 26 9.37 -8.12 6.60
C GLY A 26 8.32 -7.77 7.67
N TRP A 27 7.11 -7.38 7.25
CA TRP A 27 5.99 -7.09 8.15
C TRP A 27 5.59 -8.30 8.99
N GLU A 28 5.56 -9.50 8.43
CA GLU A 28 5.31 -10.74 9.17
C GLU A 28 6.23 -10.92 10.37
N GLN A 29 7.44 -10.40 10.32
CA GLN A 29 8.42 -10.54 11.40
C GLN A 29 8.18 -9.56 12.55
N VAL A 30 7.45 -8.48 12.33
CA VAL A 30 7.18 -7.43 13.33
C VAL A 30 5.73 -7.41 13.82
N THR A 31 4.78 -7.93 13.03
CA THR A 31 3.36 -7.93 13.37
C THR A 31 2.98 -8.87 14.50
N ARG A 32 1.89 -8.55 15.20
CA ARG A 32 1.18 -9.47 16.11
C ARG A 32 -0.18 -9.89 15.55
N ARG A 33 -0.59 -9.34 14.41
CA ARG A 33 -1.82 -9.70 13.71
C ARG A 33 -1.65 -11.05 13.00
N ASN A 34 -2.78 -11.62 12.56
CA ASN A 34 -2.76 -12.81 11.71
C ASN A 34 -2.21 -12.46 10.32
N PRO A 35 -1.07 -13.01 9.89
CA PRO A 35 -0.52 -12.73 8.58
C PRO A 35 -1.41 -13.23 7.43
N GLY A 36 -2.26 -14.23 7.68
CA GLY A 36 -3.11 -14.84 6.65
C GLY A 36 -4.25 -13.99 6.11
N GLY A 37 -4.38 -12.72 6.50
CA GLY A 37 -5.45 -11.89 5.96
C GLY A 37 -5.69 -10.54 6.62
N ASP A 38 -4.87 -10.11 7.57
CA ASP A 38 -5.16 -8.90 8.35
C ASP A 38 -4.51 -7.62 7.83
N ALA A 39 -3.67 -7.68 6.80
CA ALA A 39 -2.87 -6.52 6.40
C ALA A 39 -3.01 -6.10 4.94
N PHE A 40 -3.35 -6.98 4.03
CA PHE A 40 -3.45 -6.68 2.59
C PHE A 40 -4.91 -6.71 2.10
N ASN A 41 -5.15 -6.15 0.91
CA ASN A 41 -6.46 -6.20 0.26
C ASN A 41 -6.91 -7.65 -0.01
N LEU A 42 -8.21 -7.91 0.18
CA LEU A 42 -8.82 -9.24 -0.05
C LEU A 42 -9.49 -9.35 -1.42
N GLU A 43 -9.85 -8.21 -2.01
CA GLU A 43 -10.41 -8.13 -3.36
C GLU A 43 -9.35 -7.65 -4.34
N GLU A 44 -9.53 -8.00 -5.62
CA GLU A 44 -8.64 -7.54 -6.68
C GLU A 44 -8.62 -6.01 -6.77
N THR A 45 -7.41 -5.44 -6.80
CA THR A 45 -7.16 -4.03 -7.10
C THR A 45 -6.41 -3.92 -8.42
N ARG A 46 -6.62 -2.84 -9.14
CA ARG A 46 -5.87 -2.56 -10.36
C ARG A 46 -4.95 -1.37 -10.18
N ASP A 47 -3.65 -1.60 -10.34
CA ASP A 47 -2.67 -0.54 -10.49
C ASP A 47 -2.73 0.00 -11.93
N PHE A 48 -3.23 1.21 -12.10
CA PHE A 48 -3.37 1.83 -13.42
C PHE A 48 -2.09 2.49 -13.91
N MET A 49 -1.06 2.58 -13.05
CA MET A 49 0.21 3.25 -13.35
C MET A 49 1.41 2.43 -12.84
N PRO A 50 1.52 1.13 -13.22
CA PRO A 50 2.56 0.24 -12.69
C PRO A 50 3.98 0.71 -13.04
N GLN A 51 4.16 1.47 -14.11
CA GLN A 51 5.43 2.07 -14.52
C GLN A 51 5.99 3.08 -13.51
N MET A 52 5.16 3.63 -12.61
CA MET A 52 5.61 4.54 -11.55
C MET A 52 6.26 3.81 -10.37
N GLY A 53 6.28 2.47 -10.38
CA GLY A 53 6.79 1.66 -9.28
C GLY A 53 5.91 1.74 -8.03
N PRO A 54 6.39 1.23 -6.88
CA PRO A 54 5.63 1.28 -5.63
C PRO A 54 5.39 2.71 -5.13
N MET A 55 4.31 2.90 -4.37
CA MET A 55 4.10 4.10 -3.57
C MET A 55 4.04 3.73 -2.08
N ILE A 56 4.49 4.64 -1.23
CA ILE A 56 4.45 4.51 0.22
C ILE A 56 4.06 5.85 0.85
N GLY A 57 3.23 5.81 1.86
CA GLY A 57 2.79 7.01 2.58
C GLY A 57 1.76 6.70 3.65
N TYR A 58 1.50 7.67 4.50
CA TYR A 58 0.49 7.56 5.54
C TYR A 58 -0.92 7.72 4.97
N ALA A 59 -1.84 6.91 5.46
CA ALA A 59 -3.23 6.91 5.04
C ALA A 59 -3.92 8.22 5.41
N LEU A 60 -4.51 8.86 4.42
CA LEU A 60 -5.47 9.94 4.54
C LEU A 60 -6.80 9.41 4.02
N THR A 61 -7.77 9.25 4.89
CA THR A 61 -9.01 8.54 4.55
C THR A 61 -10.16 9.49 4.22
N VAL A 62 -10.95 9.12 3.23
CA VAL A 62 -12.15 9.86 2.81
C VAL A 62 -13.22 8.91 2.29
N VAL A 63 -14.47 9.22 2.60
CA VAL A 63 -15.67 8.55 2.07
C VAL A 63 -16.33 9.48 1.06
N ILE A 64 -16.76 8.91 -0.06
CA ILE A 64 -17.44 9.62 -1.15
C ILE A 64 -18.79 8.98 -1.46
N ALA A 65 -19.70 9.75 -2.04
CA ALA A 65 -20.99 9.29 -2.54
C ALA A 65 -21.31 9.97 -3.88
N PRO A 66 -20.73 9.49 -5.00
CA PRO A 66 -20.98 10.12 -6.32
C PRO A 66 -22.43 10.10 -6.76
N GLY A 67 -23.23 9.17 -6.27
CA GLY A 67 -24.67 9.03 -6.55
C GLY A 67 -25.59 9.93 -5.73
N ASP A 68 -25.04 10.71 -4.78
CA ASP A 68 -25.85 11.54 -3.87
C ASP A 68 -25.74 13.04 -4.15
N PRO A 69 -26.61 13.59 -5.02
CA PRO A 69 -26.61 15.03 -5.31
C PRO A 69 -27.12 15.87 -4.13
N GLU A 70 -27.99 15.31 -3.28
CA GLU A 70 -28.61 16.03 -2.16
C GLU A 70 -27.57 16.32 -1.09
N HIS A 71 -26.75 15.33 -0.72
CA HIS A 71 -25.65 15.52 0.22
C HIS A 71 -24.67 16.60 -0.26
N ARG A 72 -24.34 16.61 -1.55
CA ARG A 72 -23.47 17.64 -2.15
C ARG A 72 -24.05 19.04 -1.99
N GLN A 73 -25.36 19.20 -2.24
CA GLN A 73 -26.03 20.49 -2.11
C GLN A 73 -26.11 20.95 -0.65
N ALA A 74 -26.36 20.03 0.27
CA ALA A 74 -26.45 20.33 1.71
C ALA A 74 -25.08 20.72 2.33
N ASN A 75 -23.96 20.34 1.67
CA ASN A 75 -22.61 20.55 2.18
C ASN A 75 -21.74 21.37 1.21
N PRO A 76 -22.06 22.64 0.94
CA PRO A 76 -21.38 23.45 -0.07
C PRO A 76 -19.90 23.70 0.26
N ASN A 77 -19.50 23.67 1.52
CA ASN A 77 -18.13 23.87 1.98
C ASN A 77 -17.30 22.57 2.10
N GLY A 78 -17.90 21.39 1.88
CA GLY A 78 -17.25 20.09 2.11
C GLY A 78 -15.90 19.95 1.43
N TRP A 79 -15.77 20.42 0.18
CA TRP A 79 -14.48 20.42 -0.52
C TRP A 79 -13.42 21.30 0.14
N GLN A 80 -13.79 22.47 0.65
CA GLN A 80 -12.85 23.39 1.29
C GLN A 80 -12.37 22.84 2.62
N GLU A 81 -13.28 22.27 3.41
CA GLU A 81 -12.97 21.68 4.71
C GLU A 81 -12.11 20.43 4.55
N TYR A 82 -12.45 19.56 3.61
CA TYR A 82 -11.66 18.39 3.27
C TYR A 82 -10.23 18.76 2.85
N ARG A 83 -10.06 19.75 1.96
CA ARG A 83 -8.73 20.21 1.54
C ARG A 83 -7.89 20.75 2.69
N ARG A 84 -8.51 21.44 3.66
CA ARG A 84 -7.81 21.87 4.88
C ARG A 84 -7.35 20.69 5.72
N TYR A 85 -8.17 19.66 5.83
CA TYR A 85 -7.74 18.40 6.47
C TYR A 85 -6.59 17.77 5.69
N VAL A 86 -6.66 17.65 4.38
CA VAL A 86 -5.54 17.13 3.57
C VAL A 86 -4.26 17.93 3.83
N ALA A 87 -4.33 19.23 3.90
CA ALA A 87 -3.19 20.11 4.14
C ALA A 87 -2.60 19.97 5.55
N SER A 88 -3.42 19.63 6.55
CA SER A 88 -3.00 19.53 7.95
C SER A 88 -2.21 18.25 8.27
N VAL A 89 -2.35 17.20 7.46
CA VAL A 89 -1.65 15.92 7.67
C VAL A 89 -0.26 15.98 7.04
N PRO A 90 0.82 15.62 7.77
CA PRO A 90 2.17 15.56 7.19
C PRO A 90 2.28 14.52 6.07
N GLY A 91 3.14 14.78 5.06
CA GLY A 91 3.43 13.85 3.96
C GLY A 91 4.65 12.95 4.25
N PRO A 92 4.89 11.95 3.37
CA PRO A 92 4.06 11.59 2.20
C PRO A 92 2.75 10.94 2.58
N LYS A 93 1.69 11.20 1.80
CA LYS A 93 0.32 10.72 2.05
C LYS A 93 -0.22 9.92 0.89
N ILE A 94 -1.01 8.88 1.19
CA ILE A 94 -1.84 8.14 0.24
C ILE A 94 -3.29 8.36 0.62
N VAL A 95 -4.10 8.83 -0.33
CA VAL A 95 -5.54 9.04 -0.08
C VAL A 95 -6.26 7.71 -0.29
N VAL A 96 -6.88 7.20 0.77
CA VAL A 96 -7.69 5.98 0.73
C VAL A 96 -9.16 6.38 0.67
N VAL A 97 -9.83 6.05 -0.44
CA VAL A 97 -11.17 6.53 -0.75
C VAL A 97 -12.16 5.38 -0.79
N GLN A 98 -13.11 5.39 0.12
CA GLN A 98 -14.26 4.48 0.11
C GLN A 98 -15.41 5.11 -0.67
N ASP A 99 -15.91 4.40 -1.68
CA ASP A 99 -17.07 4.79 -2.48
C ASP A 99 -18.33 4.09 -1.95
N LEU A 100 -19.33 4.86 -1.52
CA LEU A 100 -20.58 4.32 -0.98
C LEU A 100 -21.53 3.77 -2.06
N ASP A 101 -21.27 4.02 -3.33
CA ASP A 101 -22.11 3.53 -4.43
C ASP A 101 -21.84 2.07 -4.80
N GLN A 102 -21.00 1.36 -4.02
CA GLN A 102 -20.79 -0.06 -4.26
C GLN A 102 -22.09 -0.87 -4.28
N PRO A 103 -22.25 -1.86 -5.15
CA PRO A 103 -21.29 -2.32 -6.16
C PRO A 103 -21.36 -1.52 -7.48
N ARG A 104 -22.24 -0.52 -7.61
CA ARG A 104 -22.48 0.26 -8.84
C ARG A 104 -21.75 1.59 -8.81
N VAL A 105 -20.44 1.54 -8.87
CA VAL A 105 -19.63 2.77 -8.98
C VAL A 105 -19.99 3.56 -10.22
N ILE A 106 -20.46 4.80 -10.06
CA ILE A 106 -21.02 5.63 -11.13
C ILE A 106 -20.22 6.89 -11.44
N GLY A 107 -19.32 7.33 -10.56
CA GLY A 107 -18.57 8.56 -10.73
C GLY A 107 -17.11 8.45 -10.30
N ALA A 108 -16.22 9.14 -11.06
CA ALA A 108 -14.81 9.22 -10.71
C ALA A 108 -14.56 10.40 -9.75
N PHE A 109 -14.01 10.11 -8.57
CA PHE A 109 -13.50 11.15 -7.66
C PHE A 109 -12.17 11.71 -8.15
N TRP A 110 -11.38 10.88 -8.81
CA TRP A 110 -10.05 11.19 -9.30
C TRP A 110 -10.05 11.47 -10.81
N GLY A 111 -9.33 12.53 -11.17
CA GLY A 111 -8.95 12.95 -12.49
C GLY A 111 -7.86 13.99 -12.37
N GLU A 112 -7.48 14.64 -13.47
CA GLU A 112 -6.36 15.59 -13.56
C GLU A 112 -6.40 16.66 -12.46
N VAL A 113 -7.52 17.37 -12.32
CA VAL A 113 -7.63 18.49 -11.38
C VAL A 113 -7.42 18.03 -9.93
N ASN A 114 -8.11 16.98 -9.54
CA ASN A 114 -8.03 16.47 -8.15
C ASN A 114 -6.65 15.89 -7.84
N ALA A 115 -6.03 15.19 -8.80
CA ALA A 115 -4.68 14.66 -8.68
C ALA A 115 -3.66 15.79 -8.46
N ASN A 116 -3.71 16.85 -9.26
CA ASN A 116 -2.81 18.00 -9.13
C ASN A 116 -3.00 18.73 -7.79
N ILE A 117 -4.24 18.95 -7.35
CA ILE A 117 -4.53 19.56 -6.04
C ILE A 117 -3.92 18.73 -4.92
N HIS A 118 -4.16 17.42 -4.90
CA HIS A 118 -3.65 16.56 -3.84
C HIS A 118 -2.13 16.40 -3.89
N LYS A 119 -1.55 16.38 -5.08
CA LYS A 119 -0.10 16.41 -5.27
C LYS A 119 0.52 17.66 -4.66
N ALA A 120 -0.06 18.84 -4.92
CA ALA A 120 0.37 20.11 -4.32
C ALA A 120 0.27 20.12 -2.79
N LEU A 121 -0.63 19.32 -2.22
CA LEU A 121 -0.81 19.14 -0.79
C LEU A 121 0.04 17.99 -0.20
N GLY A 122 0.96 17.40 -0.96
CA GLY A 122 1.91 16.38 -0.48
C GLY A 122 1.39 14.94 -0.56
N CYS A 123 0.32 14.67 -1.29
CA CYS A 123 -0.13 13.32 -1.57
C CYS A 123 0.68 12.70 -2.72
N VAL A 124 0.99 11.41 -2.63
CA VAL A 124 1.75 10.67 -3.66
C VAL A 124 0.86 9.84 -4.57
N GLY A 125 -0.36 9.56 -4.15
CA GLY A 125 -1.32 8.77 -4.91
C GLY A 125 -2.56 8.41 -4.11
N THR A 126 -3.35 7.50 -4.66
CA THR A 126 -4.62 7.05 -4.09
C THR A 126 -4.81 5.54 -4.19
N ILE A 127 -5.62 5.02 -3.27
CA ILE A 127 -6.27 3.72 -3.35
C ILE A 127 -7.76 3.97 -3.23
N THR A 128 -8.55 3.52 -4.20
CA THR A 128 -10.01 3.71 -4.17
C THR A 128 -10.75 2.49 -4.69
N ASP A 129 -11.75 2.04 -3.97
CA ASP A 129 -12.69 1.05 -4.47
C ASP A 129 -13.73 1.66 -5.43
N GLY A 130 -13.66 2.96 -5.65
CA GLY A 130 -14.38 3.72 -6.67
C GLY A 130 -13.68 3.74 -8.04
N ALA A 131 -14.02 4.76 -8.82
CA ALA A 131 -13.52 4.96 -10.18
C ALA A 131 -12.55 6.15 -10.30
N ILE A 132 -11.73 6.09 -11.36
CA ILE A 132 -10.80 7.14 -11.76
C ILE A 132 -10.95 7.46 -13.26
N ARG A 133 -10.45 8.62 -13.71
CA ARG A 133 -10.34 9.04 -15.10
C ARG A 133 -9.03 9.81 -15.32
N ASP A 134 -8.79 10.30 -16.53
CA ASP A 134 -7.65 11.18 -16.90
C ASP A 134 -6.30 10.53 -16.53
N LEU A 135 -6.07 9.26 -16.98
CA LEU A 135 -4.90 8.46 -16.55
C LEU A 135 -3.57 9.08 -16.96
N ASP A 136 -3.49 9.60 -18.16
CA ASP A 136 -2.26 10.18 -18.70
C ASP A 136 -1.91 11.46 -17.95
N GLU A 137 -2.92 12.29 -17.69
CA GLU A 137 -2.80 13.55 -16.95
C GLU A 137 -2.43 13.29 -15.47
N MET A 138 -3.05 12.29 -14.84
CA MET A 138 -2.69 11.87 -13.47
C MET A 138 -1.26 11.33 -13.41
N THR A 139 -0.84 10.58 -14.44
CA THR A 139 0.54 10.07 -14.57
C THR A 139 1.52 11.25 -14.71
N ASN A 140 1.19 12.23 -15.57
CA ASN A 140 1.99 13.44 -15.77
C ASN A 140 2.10 14.28 -14.49
N ALA A 141 1.04 14.32 -13.68
CA ALA A 141 1.05 14.96 -12.35
C ALA A 141 1.92 14.20 -11.33
N GLY A 142 2.37 12.98 -11.64
CA GLY A 142 3.09 12.11 -10.71
C GLY A 142 2.20 11.62 -9.56
N PHE A 143 0.91 11.38 -9.81
CA PHE A 143 -0.08 10.94 -8.83
C PHE A 143 -0.58 9.54 -9.19
N LYS A 144 -0.08 8.52 -8.49
CA LYS A 144 -0.35 7.11 -8.75
C LYS A 144 -1.74 6.70 -8.25
N ALA A 145 -2.40 5.79 -8.97
CA ALA A 145 -3.71 5.28 -8.58
C ALA A 145 -3.83 3.76 -8.65
N LEU A 146 -4.27 3.18 -7.54
CA LEU A 146 -4.89 1.86 -7.48
C LEU A 146 -6.41 2.07 -7.37
N ALA A 147 -7.19 1.46 -8.25
CA ALA A 147 -8.62 1.70 -8.31
C ALA A 147 -9.38 0.46 -8.77
N ARG A 148 -10.72 0.50 -8.61
CA ARG A 148 -11.59 -0.59 -9.10
C ARG A 148 -11.76 -0.53 -10.62
N ARG A 149 -12.00 0.67 -11.18
CA ARG A 149 -12.30 0.83 -12.62
C ARG A 149 -12.04 2.24 -13.14
N LEU A 150 -12.10 2.34 -14.47
CA LEU A 150 -12.19 3.62 -15.14
C LEU A 150 -13.65 4.08 -15.27
N CYS A 151 -13.88 5.39 -15.31
CA CYS A 151 -15.18 5.99 -15.54
C CYS A 151 -15.01 7.32 -16.31
N VAL A 152 -15.89 7.59 -17.25
CA VAL A 152 -15.85 8.85 -18.05
C VAL A 152 -16.29 10.04 -17.20
N GLY A 153 -17.37 9.89 -16.45
CA GLY A 153 -18.01 10.97 -15.70
C GLY A 153 -17.57 11.03 -14.23
N HIS A 154 -17.75 12.19 -13.63
CA HIS A 154 -17.52 12.37 -12.19
C HIS A 154 -18.83 12.32 -11.37
N ALA A 155 -19.99 12.27 -12.03
CA ALA A 155 -21.31 12.36 -11.38
C ALA A 155 -21.33 13.51 -10.36
N PHE A 156 -21.77 13.23 -9.12
CA PHE A 156 -21.77 14.19 -8.01
C PHE A 156 -20.64 13.90 -7.01
N ALA A 157 -19.51 13.33 -7.47
CA ALA A 157 -18.40 12.96 -6.60
C ALA A 157 -17.94 14.13 -5.71
N HIS A 158 -17.99 13.92 -4.42
CA HIS A 158 -17.60 14.88 -3.39
C HIS A 158 -17.24 14.15 -2.10
N PRO A 159 -16.42 14.74 -1.21
CA PRO A 159 -16.16 14.18 0.09
C PRO A 159 -17.39 14.26 0.98
N VAL A 160 -17.79 13.12 1.58
CA VAL A 160 -18.90 13.00 2.51
C VAL A 160 -18.42 13.08 3.96
N ARG A 161 -17.36 12.34 4.26
CA ARG A 161 -16.65 12.42 5.55
C ARG A 161 -15.21 11.99 5.34
N TRP A 162 -14.36 12.38 6.26
CA TRP A 162 -12.93 12.12 6.22
C TRP A 162 -12.36 11.95 7.63
N ASN A 163 -11.09 11.58 7.73
CA ASN A 163 -10.44 11.31 9.00
C ASN A 163 -11.17 10.26 9.85
N CYS A 164 -11.62 9.19 9.21
CA CYS A 164 -12.33 8.07 9.84
C CYS A 164 -11.86 6.74 9.27
N GLU A 165 -12.13 5.64 9.96
CA GLU A 165 -11.92 4.31 9.40
C GLU A 165 -12.74 4.15 8.12
N VAL A 166 -12.12 3.61 7.08
CA VAL A 166 -12.74 3.26 5.81
C VAL A 166 -12.50 1.79 5.51
N GLU A 167 -13.35 1.21 4.66
CA GLU A 167 -13.13 -0.14 4.15
C GLU A 167 -13.07 -0.10 2.62
N VAL A 168 -11.95 -0.56 2.06
CA VAL A 168 -11.71 -0.61 0.62
C VAL A 168 -11.14 -1.97 0.24
N PHE A 169 -11.66 -2.59 -0.80
CA PHE A 169 -11.22 -3.90 -1.28
C PHE A 169 -11.15 -4.96 -0.16
N GLY A 170 -12.17 -4.96 0.72
CA GLY A 170 -12.27 -5.87 1.86
C GLY A 170 -11.25 -5.60 2.99
N ARG A 171 -10.57 -4.43 2.96
CA ARG A 171 -9.57 -4.07 3.97
C ARG A 171 -9.94 -2.76 4.67
N LYS A 172 -9.96 -2.81 6.01
CA LYS A 172 -10.08 -1.62 6.85
C LYS A 172 -8.78 -0.86 6.91
N VAL A 173 -8.88 0.45 6.76
CA VAL A 173 -7.77 1.40 6.83
C VAL A 173 -8.15 2.55 7.74
N ARG A 174 -7.25 2.89 8.66
CA ARG A 174 -7.42 4.02 9.58
C ARG A 174 -6.51 5.19 9.16
N PRO A 175 -6.88 6.42 9.53
CA PRO A 175 -5.93 7.52 9.44
C PRO A 175 -4.60 7.16 10.12
N GLU A 176 -3.49 7.58 9.52
CA GLU A 176 -2.12 7.36 9.99
C GLU A 176 -1.56 5.92 9.83
N ASP A 177 -2.35 4.94 9.38
CA ASP A 177 -1.78 3.67 8.94
C ASP A 177 -0.76 3.93 7.83
N LEU A 178 0.38 3.24 7.87
CA LEU A 178 1.34 3.30 6.78
C LEU A 178 0.89 2.35 5.68
N ILE A 179 0.80 2.87 4.45
CA ILE A 179 0.41 2.10 3.27
C ILE A 179 1.61 1.90 2.36
N HIS A 180 1.83 0.67 1.94
CA HIS A 180 2.69 0.35 0.80
C HIS A 180 1.84 -0.27 -0.30
N ALA A 181 1.95 0.21 -1.54
CA ALA A 181 1.10 -0.24 -2.63
C ALA A 181 1.83 -0.27 -3.98
N ASP A 182 1.58 -1.31 -4.74
CA ASP A 182 2.09 -1.49 -6.10
C ASP A 182 1.13 -2.36 -6.95
N LYS A 183 1.64 -2.92 -8.05
CA LYS A 183 0.88 -3.79 -8.96
C LYS A 183 0.30 -5.07 -8.31
N HIS A 184 0.78 -5.46 -7.12
CA HIS A 184 0.26 -6.63 -6.39
C HIS A 184 -0.91 -6.27 -5.46
N GLY A 185 -1.21 -4.98 -5.29
CA GLY A 185 -2.21 -4.48 -4.36
C GLY A 185 -1.60 -3.57 -3.30
N PHE A 186 -2.14 -3.59 -2.09
CA PHE A 186 -1.64 -2.76 -1.01
C PHE A 186 -1.57 -3.50 0.33
N LEU A 187 -0.62 -3.08 1.15
CA LEU A 187 -0.39 -3.53 2.51
C LEU A 187 -0.64 -2.38 3.48
N VAL A 188 -1.34 -2.67 4.57
CA VAL A 188 -1.64 -1.74 5.66
C VAL A 188 -0.81 -2.10 6.89
N VAL A 189 0.09 -1.20 7.27
CA VAL A 189 0.97 -1.36 8.43
C VAL A 189 0.52 -0.41 9.53
N ALA A 190 0.01 -0.97 10.62
CA ALA A 190 -0.47 -0.19 11.76
C ALA A 190 0.69 0.56 12.45
N PRO A 191 0.42 1.68 13.16
CA PRO A 191 1.48 2.46 13.81
C PRO A 191 2.42 1.64 14.71
N GLU A 192 1.89 0.69 15.46
CA GLU A 192 2.66 -0.20 16.34
C GLU A 192 3.55 -1.21 15.62
N GLU A 193 3.35 -1.42 14.32
CA GLU A 193 4.12 -2.35 13.47
C GLU A 193 5.23 -1.65 12.66
N GLN A 194 5.21 -0.33 12.61
CA GLN A 194 6.20 0.46 11.86
C GLN A 194 7.61 0.40 12.48
N PRO A 195 7.76 0.38 13.83
CA PRO A 195 9.07 0.19 14.43
C PRO A 195 9.68 -1.16 14.04
N GLY A 196 10.90 -1.11 13.47
CA GLY A 196 11.62 -2.31 13.04
C GLY A 196 11.25 -2.84 11.64
N LEU A 197 10.21 -2.30 10.98
CA LEU A 197 9.78 -2.75 9.67
C LEU A 197 10.92 -2.69 8.63
N LEU A 198 11.64 -1.57 8.53
CA LEU A 198 12.73 -1.43 7.57
C LEU A 198 13.85 -2.45 7.80
N ASP A 199 14.24 -2.66 9.07
CA ASP A 199 15.26 -3.64 9.43
C ASP A 199 14.81 -5.07 9.08
N ALA A 200 13.53 -5.38 9.31
CA ALA A 200 12.95 -6.68 8.98
C ALA A 200 12.90 -6.91 7.47
N VAL A 201 12.43 -5.93 6.69
CA VAL A 201 12.40 -6.02 5.21
C VAL A 201 13.81 -6.21 4.64
N GLN A 202 14.78 -5.41 5.08
CA GLN A 202 16.17 -5.53 4.65
C GLN A 202 16.76 -6.89 4.98
N PHE A 203 16.46 -7.41 6.17
CA PHE A 203 16.95 -8.71 6.60
C PHE A 203 16.33 -9.83 5.77
N MET A 204 15.01 -9.84 5.58
CA MET A 204 14.31 -10.89 4.84
C MET A 204 14.77 -10.95 3.38
N ASP A 205 14.79 -9.82 2.68
CA ASP A 205 15.28 -9.72 1.30
C ASP A 205 16.73 -10.21 1.16
N ALA A 206 17.61 -9.77 2.05
CA ALA A 206 19.01 -10.21 2.04
C ALA A 206 19.19 -11.69 2.37
N ASN A 207 18.38 -12.24 3.29
CA ASN A 207 18.43 -13.65 3.67
C ASN A 207 17.96 -14.55 2.53
N GLU A 208 16.82 -14.23 1.88
CA GLU A 208 16.34 -14.95 0.69
C GLU A 208 17.38 -14.95 -0.43
N CYS A 209 17.92 -13.77 -0.73
CA CYS A 209 18.91 -13.61 -1.81
C CYS A 209 20.19 -14.40 -1.59
N ARG A 210 20.66 -14.52 -0.34
CA ARG A 210 21.94 -15.18 -0.01
C ARG A 210 21.81 -16.69 0.19
N THR A 211 20.64 -17.18 0.56
CA THR A 211 20.38 -18.59 0.85
C THR A 211 19.64 -19.29 -0.28
N VAL A 212 18.32 -19.29 -0.25
CA VAL A 212 17.47 -20.08 -1.16
C VAL A 212 17.61 -19.63 -2.62
N ILE A 213 17.54 -18.32 -2.90
CA ILE A 213 17.61 -17.82 -4.27
C ILE A 213 18.98 -18.07 -4.90
N ALA A 214 20.07 -17.82 -4.16
CA ALA A 214 21.43 -18.09 -4.66
C ALA A 214 21.62 -19.58 -4.96
N THR A 215 21.14 -20.45 -4.08
CA THR A 215 21.21 -21.90 -4.27
C THR A 215 20.38 -22.38 -5.45
N ALA A 216 19.13 -21.86 -5.61
CA ALA A 216 18.26 -22.21 -6.72
C ALA A 216 18.80 -21.76 -8.09
N ARG A 217 19.63 -20.73 -8.14
CA ARG A 217 20.28 -20.24 -9.37
C ARG A 217 21.58 -20.97 -9.71
N ASP A 218 22.19 -21.69 -8.78
CA ASP A 218 23.46 -22.43 -8.96
C ASP A 218 23.21 -23.93 -9.15
N THR A 219 22.62 -24.28 -10.31
CA THR A 219 22.22 -25.67 -10.65
C THR A 219 23.04 -26.28 -11.80
N ALA A 220 23.89 -25.51 -12.49
CA ALA A 220 24.61 -25.98 -13.66
C ALA A 220 25.53 -27.17 -13.34
N GLY A 221 25.40 -28.26 -14.12
CA GLY A 221 26.23 -29.46 -13.98
C GLY A 221 25.87 -30.36 -12.78
N ARG A 222 24.76 -30.10 -12.09
CA ARG A 222 24.31 -30.88 -10.93
C ARG A 222 23.19 -31.83 -11.30
N SER A 223 23.11 -32.97 -10.59
CA SER A 223 21.94 -33.85 -10.64
C SER A 223 20.76 -33.23 -9.90
N THR A 224 19.54 -33.70 -10.24
CA THR A 224 18.32 -33.25 -9.56
C THR A 224 18.37 -33.52 -8.05
N GLU A 225 18.93 -34.65 -7.63
CA GLU A 225 19.07 -35.04 -6.24
C GLU A 225 20.00 -34.06 -5.49
N GLU A 226 21.17 -33.75 -6.07
CA GLU A 226 22.06 -32.74 -5.50
C GLU A 226 21.42 -31.36 -5.37
N VAL A 227 20.59 -30.95 -6.35
CA VAL A 227 19.85 -29.68 -6.30
C VAL A 227 18.85 -29.71 -5.12
N CYS A 228 18.07 -30.79 -4.96
CA CYS A 228 17.12 -30.94 -3.85
C CYS A 228 17.84 -30.87 -2.49
N ASP A 229 18.91 -31.64 -2.30
CA ASP A 229 19.68 -31.64 -1.06
C ASP A 229 20.26 -30.25 -0.69
N ARG A 230 20.67 -29.49 -1.71
CA ARG A 230 21.19 -28.14 -1.53
C ARG A 230 20.08 -27.16 -1.15
N LEU A 231 18.91 -27.26 -1.80
CA LEU A 231 17.74 -26.45 -1.46
C LEU A 231 17.25 -26.72 -0.05
N ASP A 232 17.19 -27.98 0.39
CA ASP A 232 16.82 -28.34 1.75
C ASP A 232 17.74 -27.68 2.78
N ARG A 233 19.06 -27.73 2.55
CA ARG A 233 20.03 -27.05 3.41
C ARG A 233 19.87 -25.53 3.41
N ALA A 234 19.67 -24.93 2.22
CA ALA A 234 19.48 -23.48 2.10
C ALA A 234 18.18 -23.01 2.78
N THR A 235 17.11 -23.80 2.69
CA THR A 235 15.85 -23.55 3.38
C THR A 235 16.00 -23.65 4.90
N ALA A 236 16.72 -24.64 5.38
CA ALA A 236 17.03 -24.79 6.80
C ALA A 236 17.89 -23.61 7.32
N GLU A 237 18.87 -23.16 6.53
CA GLU A 237 19.69 -21.99 6.85
C GLU A 237 18.85 -20.71 6.89
N PHE A 238 18.00 -20.48 5.87
CA PHE A 238 17.06 -19.34 5.82
C PHE A 238 16.21 -19.28 7.09
N SER A 239 15.52 -20.38 7.41
CA SER A 239 14.64 -20.48 8.58
C SER A 239 15.41 -20.32 9.90
N GLY A 240 16.61 -20.88 9.99
CA GLY A 240 17.51 -20.73 11.13
C GLY A 240 17.89 -19.28 11.39
N ASN A 241 18.22 -18.53 10.32
CA ASN A 241 18.57 -17.11 10.37
C ASN A 241 17.37 -16.26 10.84
N VAL A 242 16.16 -16.53 10.32
CA VAL A 242 14.92 -15.83 10.73
C VAL A 242 14.63 -16.08 12.21
N LYS A 243 14.71 -17.35 12.66
CA LYS A 243 14.50 -17.73 14.05
C LYS A 243 15.47 -17.06 15.01
N ALA A 244 16.74 -17.01 14.62
CA ALA A 244 17.79 -16.35 15.41
C ALA A 244 17.55 -14.85 15.55
N ARG A 245 17.05 -14.19 14.48
CA ARG A 245 16.83 -12.73 14.44
C ARG A 245 15.54 -12.29 15.12
N PHE A 246 14.40 -12.94 14.80
CA PHE A 246 13.05 -12.49 15.17
C PHE A 246 12.35 -13.41 16.16
N LYS A 247 12.90 -14.57 16.47
CA LYS A 247 12.28 -15.63 17.30
C LYS A 247 10.95 -16.13 16.72
N ARG A 248 10.80 -16.10 15.40
CA ARG A 248 9.64 -16.53 14.62
C ARG A 248 10.03 -17.57 13.59
N ALA A 249 9.06 -18.30 13.04
CA ALA A 249 9.28 -19.11 11.86
C ALA A 249 9.38 -18.19 10.64
N GLY A 250 10.24 -18.55 9.66
CA GLY A 250 10.20 -17.95 8.35
C GLY A 250 9.08 -18.55 7.50
N GLU A 251 8.93 -18.05 6.31
CA GLU A 251 7.97 -18.52 5.30
C GLU A 251 8.25 -19.98 4.88
N TRP A 252 9.51 -20.41 4.95
CA TRP A 252 10.00 -21.72 4.53
C TRP A 252 10.38 -22.61 5.71
#